data_11cccd811182618004840e98d6d95f29
#
_entry.id   11cccd811182618004840e98d6d95f29
#
_cell.length_a   1.000
_cell.length_b   1.000
_cell.length_c   1.000
_cell.angle_alpha   90.00
_cell.angle_beta   90.00
_cell.angle_gamma   90.00
#
_symmetry.space_group_name_H-M   'P 1'
#
loop_
_entity.id
_entity.type
_entity.pdbx_description
1 polymer ?
#
loop_
_entity_poly.entity_id
_entity_poly.type
_entity_poly.pdbx_seq_one_letter_code
_entity_poly.pdbx_strand_id
1 'polypeptide(L)'
;MAFVSLAIIALVAFASPFIASAIPGKPVPETVFLLVLGAVLGPHMLGVIHVDAEVSLVSELGLAFLFLLAGFEIDPKSITGVEGRYGLATWVVTFGIAWLAVRFTPWFSVSHFDGIAVTLALTSTALGTLVPIMRERSLTGTRVGDSILAYGTWGELGPVLAMSVLLSARTGIQTLVILGLFAVVCVLLAVVPSRSKRVGSRFFAFVEERADTTSQTFVRLTVLILVTLVAFSAVFDLDIV
;
A
#
# COMPACT_ATOMS: atom_id res chain seq x y z
N MET A 1 20.83 -19.12 9.28
CA MET A 1 21.07 -17.66 9.25
C MET A 1 19.75 -16.86 9.27
N ALA A 2 18.65 -17.40 8.73
CA ALA A 2 17.35 -16.74 8.62
C ALA A 2 16.82 -16.13 9.92
N PHE A 3 16.79 -16.90 11.00
CA PHE A 3 16.30 -16.38 12.31
C PHE A 3 17.15 -15.24 12.87
N VAL A 4 18.45 -15.19 12.55
CA VAL A 4 19.32 -14.08 12.97
C VAL A 4 18.96 -12.81 12.20
N SER A 5 18.77 -12.90 10.87
CA SER A 5 18.31 -11.81 10.04
C SER A 5 16.94 -11.29 10.50
N LEU A 6 15.98 -12.18 10.76
CA LEU A 6 14.65 -11.83 11.27
C LEU A 6 14.71 -11.18 12.66
N ALA A 7 15.57 -11.66 13.56
CA ALA A 7 15.74 -11.08 14.88
C ALA A 7 16.32 -9.64 14.79
N ILE A 8 17.27 -9.41 13.87
CA ILE A 8 17.84 -8.08 13.63
C ILE A 8 16.77 -7.15 13.04
N ILE A 9 15.98 -7.62 12.06
CA ILE A 9 14.85 -6.85 11.51
C ILE A 9 13.85 -6.47 12.60
N ALA A 10 13.48 -7.42 13.46
CA ALA A 10 12.57 -7.17 14.58
C ALA A 10 13.16 -6.17 15.59
N LEU A 11 14.46 -6.26 15.86
CA LEU A 11 15.16 -5.29 16.74
C LEU A 11 15.13 -3.89 16.14
N VAL A 12 15.41 -3.76 14.83
CA VAL A 12 15.35 -2.48 14.12
C VAL A 12 13.95 -1.92 14.13
N ALA A 13 12.94 -2.75 13.86
CA ALA A 13 11.53 -2.35 13.91
C ALA A 13 11.13 -1.85 15.30
N PHE A 14 11.59 -2.53 16.35
CA PHE A 14 11.35 -2.11 17.73
C PHE A 14 12.11 -0.82 18.10
N ALA A 15 13.35 -0.64 17.66
CA ALA A 15 14.18 0.51 18.02
C ALA A 15 13.80 1.79 17.27
N SER A 16 13.28 1.70 16.05
CA SER A 16 13.01 2.86 15.18
C SER A 16 12.08 3.91 15.80
N PRO A 17 10.93 3.58 16.43
CA PRO A 17 10.08 4.57 17.09
C PRO A 17 10.79 5.28 18.25
N PHE A 18 11.65 4.58 19.00
CA PHE A 18 12.41 5.17 20.09
C PHE A 18 13.45 6.16 19.56
N ILE A 19 14.16 5.81 18.49
CA ILE A 19 15.13 6.70 17.83
C ILE A 19 14.41 7.94 17.29
N ALA A 20 13.28 7.77 16.60
CA ALA A 20 12.48 8.86 16.07
C ALA A 20 11.98 9.79 17.20
N SER A 21 11.54 9.23 18.32
CA SER A 21 11.02 10.00 19.47
C SER A 21 12.11 10.71 20.26
N ALA A 22 13.35 10.24 20.22
CA ALA A 22 14.48 10.85 20.89
C ALA A 22 14.93 12.18 20.24
N ILE A 23 14.52 12.44 18.99
CA ILE A 23 14.88 13.67 18.29
C ILE A 23 13.88 14.79 18.67
N PRO A 24 14.35 15.91 19.26
CA PRO A 24 13.48 17.03 19.60
C PRO A 24 12.74 17.57 18.38
N GLY A 25 11.42 17.76 18.52
CA GLY A 25 10.55 18.26 17.43
C GLY A 25 10.08 17.20 16.46
N LYS A 26 10.52 15.95 16.55
CA LYS A 26 10.14 14.79 15.70
C LYS A 26 10.12 15.14 14.19
N PRO A 27 11.21 15.70 13.64
CA PRO A 27 11.22 16.13 12.23
C PRO A 27 11.26 14.98 11.26
N VAL A 28 11.66 13.77 11.70
CA VAL A 28 11.86 12.59 10.86
C VAL A 28 10.88 11.49 11.29
N PRO A 29 10.02 11.02 10.38
CA PRO A 29 9.15 9.87 10.64
C PRO A 29 9.95 8.59 10.93
N GLU A 30 9.40 7.69 11.75
CA GLU A 30 10.03 6.41 12.08
C GLU A 30 10.32 5.55 10.84
N THR A 31 9.47 5.64 9.81
CA THR A 31 9.63 4.92 8.54
C THR A 31 10.97 5.22 7.86
N VAL A 32 11.47 6.45 7.99
CA VAL A 32 12.77 6.83 7.41
C VAL A 32 13.90 6.07 8.10
N PHE A 33 13.82 5.89 9.43
CA PHE A 33 14.82 5.09 10.17
C PHE A 33 14.76 3.63 9.78
N LEU A 34 13.56 3.07 9.58
CA LEU A 34 13.39 1.69 9.09
C LEU A 34 14.06 1.50 7.73
N LEU A 35 13.83 2.43 6.79
CA LEU A 35 14.44 2.38 5.45
C LEU A 35 15.97 2.53 5.51
N VAL A 36 16.47 3.52 6.25
CA VAL A 36 17.92 3.77 6.35
C VAL A 36 18.63 2.62 7.04
N LEU A 37 18.10 2.14 8.18
CA LEU A 37 18.70 1.01 8.89
C LEU A 37 18.61 -0.28 8.09
N GLY A 38 17.50 -0.50 7.37
CA GLY A 38 17.35 -1.63 6.44
C GLY A 38 18.38 -1.60 5.32
N ALA A 39 18.63 -0.43 4.71
CA ALA A 39 19.63 -0.27 3.69
C ALA A 39 21.05 -0.47 4.22
N VAL A 40 21.38 0.08 5.40
CA VAL A 40 22.70 -0.02 6.04
C VAL A 40 23.01 -1.46 6.47
N LEU A 41 22.04 -2.15 7.09
CA LEU A 41 22.22 -3.52 7.57
C LEU A 41 22.02 -4.58 6.47
N GLY A 42 21.45 -4.16 5.35
CA GLY A 42 21.15 -5.01 4.19
C GLY A 42 22.39 -5.52 3.46
N PRO A 43 22.18 -6.39 2.45
CA PRO A 43 23.25 -7.11 1.76
C PRO A 43 24.19 -6.21 0.96
N HIS A 44 23.75 -5.01 0.59
CA HIS A 44 24.53 -4.09 -0.24
C HIS A 44 25.49 -3.17 0.54
N MET A 45 25.37 -3.08 1.87
CA MET A 45 26.26 -2.28 2.71
C MET A 45 26.98 -3.15 3.74
N LEU A 46 26.41 -3.38 4.92
CA LEU A 46 27.05 -4.16 5.98
C LEU A 46 26.90 -5.67 5.81
N GLY A 47 25.91 -6.14 5.04
CA GLY A 47 25.66 -7.55 4.82
C GLY A 47 25.30 -8.35 6.08
N VAL A 48 24.79 -7.68 7.11
CA VAL A 48 24.38 -8.31 8.37
C VAL A 48 23.06 -9.04 8.21
N ILE A 49 22.15 -8.49 7.40
CA ILE A 49 20.89 -9.09 7.04
C ILE A 49 21.05 -9.75 5.67
N HIS A 50 20.77 -11.06 5.61
CA HIS A 50 20.74 -11.81 4.36
C HIS A 50 19.29 -11.98 3.92
N VAL A 51 19.03 -11.72 2.64
CA VAL A 51 17.72 -11.94 2.02
C VAL A 51 17.64 -13.40 1.59
N ASP A 52 17.12 -14.23 2.48
CA ASP A 52 16.78 -15.63 2.24
C ASP A 52 15.27 -15.79 2.02
N ALA A 53 14.81 -17.00 1.71
CA ALA A 53 13.40 -17.28 1.42
C ALA A 53 12.47 -16.88 2.58
N GLU A 54 12.93 -17.05 3.81
CA GLU A 54 12.16 -16.72 5.02
C GLU A 54 12.00 -15.20 5.20
N VAL A 55 13.07 -14.44 4.96
CA VAL A 55 13.06 -12.97 4.99
C VAL A 55 12.17 -12.44 3.86
N SER A 56 12.27 -13.03 2.66
CA SER A 56 11.40 -12.67 1.53
C SER A 56 9.93 -12.90 1.85
N LEU A 57 9.57 -14.06 2.41
CA LEU A 57 8.20 -14.36 2.80
C LEU A 57 7.65 -13.35 3.82
N VAL A 58 8.45 -13.00 4.84
CA VAL A 58 8.03 -11.99 5.85
C VAL A 58 7.89 -10.61 5.21
N SER A 59 8.76 -10.25 4.27
CA SER A 59 8.69 -9.01 3.50
C SER A 59 7.41 -8.93 2.67
N GLU A 60 7.07 -9.99 1.92
CA GLU A 60 5.84 -10.08 1.12
C GLU A 60 4.59 -9.97 2.00
N LEU A 61 4.56 -10.66 3.15
CA LEU A 61 3.46 -10.52 4.11
C LEU A 61 3.39 -9.10 4.68
N GLY A 62 4.52 -8.49 5.01
CA GLY A 62 4.60 -7.11 5.48
C GLY A 62 4.06 -6.12 4.45
N LEU A 63 4.44 -6.28 3.19
CA LEU A 63 3.93 -5.49 2.07
C LEU A 63 2.42 -5.67 1.90
N ALA A 64 1.92 -6.90 1.99
CA ALA A 64 0.49 -7.18 1.92
C ALA A 64 -0.29 -6.51 3.05
N PHE A 65 0.24 -6.49 4.28
CA PHE A 65 -0.36 -5.75 5.39
C PHE A 65 -0.34 -4.24 5.17
N LEU A 66 0.73 -3.68 4.61
CA LEU A 66 0.80 -2.26 4.24
C LEU A 66 -0.26 -1.89 3.22
N PHE A 67 -0.45 -2.70 2.17
CA PHE A 67 -1.50 -2.46 1.18
C PHE A 67 -2.91 -2.62 1.78
N LEU A 68 -3.11 -3.57 2.68
CA LEU A 68 -4.37 -3.70 3.39
C LEU A 68 -4.68 -2.45 4.23
N LEU A 69 -3.68 -1.93 4.95
CA LEU A 69 -3.81 -0.74 5.77
C LEU A 69 -4.08 0.50 4.89
N ALA A 70 -3.32 0.68 3.81
CA ALA A 70 -3.54 1.74 2.84
C ALA A 70 -4.94 1.67 2.24
N GLY A 71 -5.40 0.48 1.85
CA GLY A 71 -6.76 0.27 1.35
C GLY A 71 -7.85 0.61 2.38
N PHE A 72 -7.59 0.37 3.66
CA PHE A 72 -8.51 0.72 4.74
C PHE A 72 -8.61 2.23 4.99
N GLU A 73 -7.55 2.98 4.72
CA GLU A 73 -7.53 4.44 4.86
C GLU A 73 -8.30 5.17 3.73
N ILE A 74 -8.54 4.48 2.61
CA ILE A 74 -9.22 5.06 1.45
C ILE A 74 -10.73 5.13 1.69
N ASP A 75 -11.31 6.35 1.70
CA ASP A 75 -12.76 6.52 1.68
C ASP A 75 -13.29 6.35 0.24
N PRO A 76 -14.19 5.38 -0.03
CA PRO A 76 -14.79 5.20 -1.34
C PRO A 76 -15.47 6.45 -1.91
N LYS A 77 -15.94 7.37 -1.05
CA LYS A 77 -16.54 8.64 -1.47
C LYS A 77 -15.50 9.58 -2.09
N SER A 78 -14.26 9.55 -1.59
CA SER A 78 -13.16 10.36 -2.13
C SER A 78 -12.75 9.93 -3.54
N ILE A 79 -13.11 8.72 -3.97
CA ILE A 79 -12.83 8.20 -5.33
C ILE A 79 -13.97 8.57 -6.29
N THR A 80 -15.23 8.40 -5.87
CA THR A 80 -16.41 8.45 -6.76
C THR A 80 -17.03 9.83 -6.86
N GLY A 81 -16.69 10.75 -5.96
CA GLY A 81 -17.20 12.13 -5.91
C GLY A 81 -16.63 13.05 -7.00
N VAL A 82 -17.07 14.30 -6.97
CA VAL A 82 -16.55 15.36 -7.86
C VAL A 82 -15.07 15.59 -7.58
N GLU A 83 -14.69 15.61 -6.31
CA GLU A 83 -13.31 15.74 -5.83
C GLU A 83 -12.45 14.57 -6.35
N GLY A 84 -12.99 13.35 -6.35
CA GLY A 84 -12.29 12.16 -6.87
C GLY A 84 -11.99 12.27 -8.36
N ARG A 85 -12.91 12.81 -9.16
CA ARG A 85 -12.67 13.05 -10.60
C ARG A 85 -11.58 14.09 -10.84
N TYR A 86 -11.55 15.15 -10.06
CA TYR A 86 -10.46 16.13 -10.10
C TYR A 86 -9.15 15.54 -9.62
N GLY A 87 -9.18 14.70 -8.57
CA GLY A 87 -8.02 13.96 -8.08
C GLY A 87 -7.40 13.07 -9.17
N LEU A 88 -8.23 12.28 -9.87
CA LEU A 88 -7.78 11.47 -11.01
C LEU A 88 -7.19 12.33 -12.13
N ALA A 89 -7.90 13.40 -12.54
CA ALA A 89 -7.43 14.27 -13.59
C ALA A 89 -6.09 14.92 -13.25
N THR A 90 -5.94 15.39 -12.01
CA THR A 90 -4.69 15.96 -11.50
C THR A 90 -3.57 14.94 -11.50
N TRP A 91 -3.84 13.70 -11.03
CA TRP A 91 -2.84 12.65 -11.04
C TRP A 91 -2.39 12.30 -12.47
N VAL A 92 -3.31 12.17 -13.41
CA VAL A 92 -2.98 11.90 -14.83
C VAL A 92 -2.12 13.02 -15.42
N VAL A 93 -2.45 14.27 -15.15
CA VAL A 93 -1.65 15.43 -15.61
C VAL A 93 -0.27 15.41 -14.96
N THR A 94 -0.18 15.15 -13.65
CA THR A 94 1.09 15.05 -12.92
C THR A 94 1.95 13.92 -13.46
N PHE A 95 1.33 12.75 -13.74
CA PHE A 95 2.02 11.63 -14.38
C PHE A 95 2.57 12.01 -15.75
N GLY A 96 1.78 12.68 -16.59
CA GLY A 96 2.22 13.17 -17.90
C GLY A 96 3.40 14.14 -17.81
N ILE A 97 3.35 15.10 -16.88
CA ILE A 97 4.45 16.06 -16.65
C ILE A 97 5.69 15.34 -16.14
N ALA A 98 5.55 14.44 -15.17
CA ALA A 98 6.68 13.66 -14.63
C ALA A 98 7.31 12.76 -15.70
N TRP A 99 6.48 12.10 -16.52
CA TRP A 99 6.94 11.29 -17.64
C TRP A 99 7.72 12.11 -18.65
N LEU A 100 7.24 13.28 -19.02
CA LEU A 100 7.97 14.20 -19.90
C LEU A 100 9.29 14.64 -19.27
N ALA A 101 9.29 15.01 -18.00
CA ALA A 101 10.52 15.41 -17.29
C ALA A 101 11.55 14.27 -17.27
N VAL A 102 11.15 13.06 -16.94
CA VAL A 102 12.00 11.87 -16.93
C VAL A 102 12.51 11.57 -18.36
N ARG A 103 11.65 11.69 -19.37
CA ARG A 103 12.00 11.43 -20.79
C ARG A 103 13.06 12.39 -21.33
N PHE A 104 13.04 13.65 -20.88
CA PHE A 104 14.01 14.67 -21.30
C PHE A 104 15.26 14.72 -20.40
N THR A 105 15.30 13.92 -19.32
CA THR A 105 16.46 13.87 -18.43
C THR A 105 17.40 12.74 -18.88
N PRO A 106 18.63 13.04 -19.35
CA PRO A 106 19.53 12.03 -19.93
C PRO A 106 19.90 10.89 -18.97
N TRP A 107 19.88 11.16 -17.69
CA TRP A 107 20.29 10.21 -16.63
C TRP A 107 19.29 9.05 -16.41
N PHE A 108 18.03 9.22 -16.81
CA PHE A 108 16.97 8.22 -16.65
C PHE A 108 16.57 7.54 -17.97
N SER A 109 17.30 7.85 -19.04
CA SER A 109 16.96 7.44 -20.42
C SER A 109 17.48 6.04 -20.81
N VAL A 110 17.97 5.23 -19.85
CA VAL A 110 18.71 4.01 -20.15
C VAL A 110 17.81 2.87 -20.65
N SER A 111 16.61 2.74 -20.12
CA SER A 111 15.60 1.82 -20.64
C SER A 111 14.19 2.40 -20.53
N HIS A 112 13.28 1.90 -21.37
CA HIS A 112 11.88 2.35 -21.38
C HIS A 112 11.16 2.04 -20.05
N PHE A 113 11.51 0.90 -19.43
CA PHE A 113 10.94 0.45 -18.16
C PHE A 113 11.45 1.26 -16.97
N ASP A 114 12.74 1.61 -16.94
CA ASP A 114 13.31 2.40 -15.83
C ASP A 114 12.69 3.79 -15.76
N GLY A 115 12.42 4.42 -16.91
CA GLY A 115 11.77 5.72 -16.98
C GLY A 115 10.33 5.70 -16.45
N ILE A 116 9.58 4.63 -16.70
CA ILE A 116 8.20 4.46 -16.18
C ILE A 116 8.23 4.27 -14.67
N ALA A 117 9.10 3.41 -14.14
CA ALA A 117 9.23 3.17 -12.71
C ALA A 117 9.57 4.47 -11.95
N VAL A 118 10.52 5.25 -12.44
CA VAL A 118 10.86 6.56 -11.86
C VAL A 118 9.67 7.52 -11.92
N THR A 119 8.95 7.57 -13.04
CA THR A 119 7.75 8.42 -13.19
C THR A 119 6.69 8.04 -12.17
N LEU A 120 6.43 6.75 -11.98
CA LEU A 120 5.47 6.25 -11.00
C LEU A 120 5.89 6.63 -9.57
N ALA A 121 7.17 6.45 -9.23
CA ALA A 121 7.71 6.84 -7.93
C ALA A 121 7.56 8.35 -7.66
N LEU A 122 7.79 9.20 -8.67
CA LEU A 122 7.65 10.65 -8.55
C LEU A 122 6.20 11.12 -8.40
N THR A 123 5.24 10.30 -8.83
CA THR A 123 3.80 10.63 -8.78
C THR A 123 3.06 9.93 -7.66
N SER A 124 3.77 9.17 -6.83
CA SER A 124 3.20 8.50 -5.67
C SER A 124 3.08 9.44 -4.47
N THR A 125 2.06 9.22 -3.66
CA THR A 125 1.84 9.89 -2.37
C THR A 125 1.62 8.83 -1.29
N ALA A 126 1.72 9.24 -0.01
CA ALA A 126 1.50 8.37 1.13
C ALA A 126 0.41 8.96 2.04
N LEU A 127 -0.81 8.44 1.96
CA LEU A 127 -1.93 8.86 2.82
C LEU A 127 -1.68 8.52 4.28
N GLY A 128 -1.02 7.41 4.58
CA GLY A 128 -0.70 6.99 5.93
C GLY A 128 0.06 8.02 6.75
N THR A 129 0.88 8.86 6.12
CA THR A 129 1.56 9.99 6.77
C THR A 129 0.73 11.27 6.74
N LEU A 130 -0.11 11.45 5.73
CA LEU A 130 -0.87 12.67 5.51
C LEU A 130 -2.08 12.76 6.44
N VAL A 131 -2.82 11.67 6.61
CA VAL A 131 -4.05 11.61 7.42
C VAL A 131 -3.82 12.01 8.89
N PRO A 132 -2.79 11.52 9.61
CA PRO A 132 -2.49 12.00 10.96
C PRO A 132 -2.23 13.50 11.02
N ILE A 133 -1.46 14.05 10.09
CA ILE A 133 -1.17 15.50 10.02
C ILE A 133 -2.46 16.30 9.82
N MET A 134 -3.35 15.83 8.94
CA MET A 134 -4.64 16.48 8.71
C MET A 134 -5.52 16.47 9.96
N ARG A 135 -5.51 15.38 10.74
CA ARG A 135 -6.23 15.29 12.02
C ARG A 135 -5.68 16.28 13.05
N GLU A 136 -4.36 16.35 13.20
CA GLU A 136 -3.69 17.31 14.10
C GLU A 136 -4.00 18.77 13.74
N ARG A 137 -4.13 19.06 12.44
CA ARG A 137 -4.45 20.40 11.94
C ARG A 137 -5.95 20.69 11.83
N SER A 138 -6.81 19.77 12.29
CA SER A 138 -8.27 19.88 12.22
C SER A 138 -8.80 20.17 10.80
N LEU A 139 -8.12 19.60 9.78
CA LEU A 139 -8.50 19.75 8.36
C LEU A 139 -9.50 18.67 7.92
N THR A 140 -9.70 17.60 8.68
CA THR A 140 -10.66 16.54 8.38
C THR A 140 -12.09 17.07 8.37
N GLY A 141 -12.87 16.70 7.33
CA GLY A 141 -14.25 17.19 7.15
C GLY A 141 -14.37 18.63 6.62
N THR A 142 -13.27 19.25 6.22
CA THR A 142 -13.29 20.53 5.50
C THR A 142 -13.15 20.30 4.00
N ARG A 143 -13.62 21.24 3.17
CA ARG A 143 -13.45 21.16 1.70
C ARG A 143 -11.99 20.98 1.28
N VAL A 144 -11.08 21.64 1.99
CA VAL A 144 -9.63 21.51 1.74
C VAL A 144 -9.17 20.10 2.10
N GLY A 145 -9.59 19.59 3.27
CA GLY A 145 -9.28 18.25 3.70
C GLY A 145 -9.80 17.18 2.75
N ASP A 146 -11.04 17.30 2.29
CA ASP A 146 -11.65 16.36 1.35
C ASP A 146 -10.93 16.38 -0.01
N SER A 147 -10.49 17.56 -0.48
CA SER A 147 -9.67 17.67 -1.69
C SER A 147 -8.30 17.02 -1.52
N ILE A 148 -7.62 17.26 -0.39
CA ILE A 148 -6.32 16.62 -0.08
C ILE A 148 -6.46 15.09 -0.04
N LEU A 149 -7.51 14.57 0.59
CA LEU A 149 -7.79 13.14 0.63
C LEU A 149 -8.04 12.57 -0.78
N ALA A 150 -8.83 13.25 -1.59
CA ALA A 150 -9.10 12.79 -2.96
C ALA A 150 -7.83 12.77 -3.83
N TYR A 151 -7.00 13.80 -3.75
CA TYR A 151 -5.73 13.85 -4.49
C TYR A 151 -4.73 12.83 -3.97
N GLY A 152 -4.61 12.68 -2.65
CA GLY A 152 -3.77 11.68 -2.02
C GLY A 152 -4.20 10.25 -2.37
N THR A 153 -5.50 9.98 -2.37
CA THR A 153 -6.06 8.66 -2.76
C THR A 153 -5.65 8.29 -4.19
N TRP A 154 -5.78 9.19 -5.16
CA TRP A 154 -5.35 8.92 -6.53
C TRP A 154 -3.83 8.90 -6.66
N GLY A 155 -3.10 9.67 -5.86
CA GLY A 155 -1.64 9.62 -5.80
C GLY A 155 -1.11 8.32 -5.19
N GLU A 156 -1.91 7.56 -4.46
CA GLU A 156 -1.56 6.24 -3.93
C GLU A 156 -2.06 5.11 -4.83
N LEU A 157 -3.35 5.12 -5.19
CA LEU A 157 -3.95 4.11 -6.07
C LEU A 157 -3.43 4.18 -7.51
N GLY A 158 -3.25 5.40 -8.04
CA GLY A 158 -2.85 5.61 -9.43
C GLY A 158 -1.54 4.92 -9.79
N PRO A 159 -0.44 5.16 -9.08
CA PRO A 159 0.83 4.48 -9.32
C PRO A 159 0.73 2.96 -9.19
N VAL A 160 0.01 2.44 -8.18
CA VAL A 160 -0.17 0.98 -7.98
C VAL A 160 -0.91 0.36 -9.17
N LEU A 161 -2.03 0.96 -9.60
CA LEU A 161 -2.78 0.49 -10.77
C LEU A 161 -1.96 0.62 -12.06
N ALA A 162 -1.24 1.73 -12.23
CA ALA A 162 -0.41 1.94 -13.40
C ALA A 162 0.79 0.99 -13.43
N MET A 163 1.41 0.69 -12.28
CA MET A 163 2.48 -0.29 -12.15
C MET A 163 1.99 -1.67 -12.60
N SER A 164 0.84 -2.12 -12.09
CA SER A 164 0.25 -3.41 -12.45
C SER A 164 -0.02 -3.55 -13.95
N VAL A 165 -0.32 -2.44 -14.65
CA VAL A 165 -0.61 -2.45 -16.08
C VAL A 165 0.65 -2.23 -16.95
N LEU A 166 1.52 -1.28 -16.55
CA LEU A 166 2.63 -0.82 -17.38
C LEU A 166 3.91 -1.64 -17.19
N LEU A 167 4.14 -2.18 -15.97
CA LEU A 167 5.32 -2.97 -15.65
C LEU A 167 5.06 -4.49 -15.71
N SER A 168 3.81 -4.91 -15.94
CA SER A 168 3.50 -6.34 -16.09
C SER A 168 4.24 -6.91 -17.30
N ALA A 169 4.89 -8.05 -17.13
CA ALA A 169 5.56 -8.80 -18.19
C ALA A 169 4.57 -9.44 -19.20
N ARG A 170 3.27 -9.36 -18.92
CA ARG A 170 2.20 -9.92 -19.77
C ARG A 170 1.69 -8.90 -20.77
N THR A 171 0.99 -9.37 -21.80
CA THR A 171 0.30 -8.48 -22.73
C THR A 171 -0.75 -7.66 -21.96
N GLY A 172 -0.81 -6.34 -22.20
CA GLY A 172 -1.68 -5.41 -21.45
C GLY A 172 -3.16 -5.85 -21.39
N ILE A 173 -3.67 -6.59 -22.39
CA ILE A 173 -5.05 -7.13 -22.38
C ILE A 173 -5.20 -8.22 -21.31
N GLN A 174 -4.23 -9.13 -21.20
CA GLN A 174 -4.28 -10.20 -20.19
C GLN A 174 -4.24 -9.62 -18.77
N THR A 175 -3.38 -8.65 -18.53
CA THR A 175 -3.28 -7.93 -17.25
C THR A 175 -4.59 -7.22 -16.91
N LEU A 176 -5.23 -6.54 -17.87
CA LEU A 176 -6.51 -5.89 -17.66
C LEU A 176 -7.64 -6.88 -17.37
N VAL A 177 -7.66 -8.05 -18.00
CA VAL A 177 -8.65 -9.10 -17.74
C VAL A 177 -8.49 -9.65 -16.33
N ILE A 178 -7.25 -9.94 -15.91
CA ILE A 178 -6.97 -10.49 -14.59
C ILE A 178 -7.27 -9.44 -13.50
N LEU A 179 -6.87 -8.19 -13.71
CA LEU A 179 -7.18 -7.08 -12.80
C LEU A 179 -8.70 -6.85 -12.71
N GLY A 180 -9.42 -6.94 -13.82
CA GLY A 180 -10.88 -6.88 -13.86
C GLY A 180 -11.53 -8.03 -13.11
N LEU A 181 -11.04 -9.26 -13.28
CA LEU A 181 -11.52 -10.42 -12.53
C LEU A 181 -11.27 -10.28 -11.03
N PHE A 182 -10.08 -9.81 -10.65
CA PHE A 182 -9.74 -9.52 -9.25
C PHE A 182 -10.65 -8.44 -8.66
N ALA A 183 -10.89 -7.35 -9.38
CA ALA A 183 -11.82 -6.30 -8.97
C ALA A 183 -13.24 -6.83 -8.78
N VAL A 184 -13.71 -7.72 -9.67
CA VAL A 184 -15.02 -8.40 -9.53
C VAL A 184 -15.07 -9.24 -8.25
N VAL A 185 -14.03 -10.01 -7.95
CA VAL A 185 -13.93 -10.79 -6.70
C VAL A 185 -13.97 -9.88 -5.49
N CYS A 186 -13.21 -8.78 -5.48
CA CYS A 186 -13.21 -7.80 -4.39
C CYS A 186 -14.60 -7.16 -4.21
N VAL A 187 -15.26 -6.77 -5.30
CA VAL A 187 -16.62 -6.21 -5.27
C VAL A 187 -17.62 -7.24 -4.75
N LEU A 188 -17.52 -8.48 -5.17
CA LEU A 188 -18.39 -9.55 -4.65
C LEU A 188 -18.17 -9.75 -3.15
N LEU A 189 -16.94 -9.81 -2.69
CA LEU A 189 -16.61 -9.92 -1.26
C LEU A 189 -17.11 -8.72 -0.44
N ALA A 190 -17.15 -7.52 -1.01
CA ALA A 190 -17.65 -6.31 -0.35
C ALA A 190 -19.19 -6.20 -0.38
N VAL A 191 -19.82 -6.56 -1.51
CA VAL A 191 -21.26 -6.32 -1.75
C VAL A 191 -22.14 -7.47 -1.25
N VAL A 192 -21.68 -8.71 -1.36
CA VAL A 192 -22.48 -9.88 -0.95
C VAL A 192 -22.85 -9.82 0.53
N PRO A 193 -21.93 -9.54 1.48
CA PRO A 193 -22.29 -9.38 2.89
C PRO A 193 -23.22 -8.18 3.15
N SER A 194 -23.01 -7.07 2.43
CA SER A 194 -23.78 -5.83 2.64
C SER A 194 -25.21 -5.90 2.10
N ARG A 195 -25.46 -6.63 1.01
CA ARG A 195 -26.80 -6.82 0.42
C ARG A 195 -27.60 -7.93 1.07
N SER A 196 -26.95 -8.95 1.61
CA SER A 196 -27.62 -10.04 2.31
C SER A 196 -27.86 -9.65 3.77
N LYS A 197 -28.85 -8.78 4.00
CA LYS A 197 -29.24 -8.29 5.34
C LYS A 197 -29.49 -9.39 6.37
N ARG A 198 -29.81 -10.62 5.94
CA ARG A 198 -30.06 -11.77 6.84
C ARG A 198 -28.82 -12.62 7.10
N VAL A 199 -27.96 -12.85 6.12
CA VAL A 199 -26.76 -13.69 6.25
C VAL A 199 -25.58 -12.84 6.74
N GLY A 200 -25.43 -11.63 6.18
CA GLY A 200 -24.38 -10.68 6.59
C GLY A 200 -24.55 -10.25 8.05
N SER A 201 -25.77 -9.87 8.47
CA SER A 201 -26.00 -9.43 9.86
C SER A 201 -25.73 -10.54 10.89
N ARG A 202 -26.08 -11.79 10.59
CA ARG A 202 -25.78 -12.92 11.48
C ARG A 202 -24.27 -13.22 11.53
N PHE A 203 -23.59 -13.17 10.38
CA PHE A 203 -22.17 -13.39 10.34
C PHE A 203 -21.39 -12.26 11.04
N PHE A 204 -21.75 -11.00 10.77
CA PHE A 204 -21.13 -9.86 11.45
C PHE A 204 -21.47 -9.82 12.93
N ALA A 205 -22.72 -10.09 13.34
CA ALA A 205 -23.09 -10.20 14.74
C ALA A 205 -22.33 -11.33 15.44
N PHE A 206 -22.15 -12.47 14.79
CA PHE A 206 -21.35 -13.59 15.32
C PHE A 206 -19.88 -13.22 15.49
N VAL A 207 -19.30 -12.47 14.53
CA VAL A 207 -17.93 -11.99 14.57
C VAL A 207 -17.80 -10.89 15.63
N GLU A 208 -18.75 -9.97 15.71
CA GLU A 208 -18.77 -8.85 16.67
C GLU A 208 -18.95 -9.36 18.11
N GLU A 209 -19.86 -10.29 18.34
CA GLU A 209 -20.07 -10.92 19.65
C GLU A 209 -18.81 -11.63 20.17
N ARG A 210 -17.92 -12.05 19.25
CA ARG A 210 -16.66 -12.72 19.56
C ARG A 210 -15.42 -11.85 19.38
N ALA A 211 -15.59 -10.59 19.03
CA ALA A 211 -14.47 -9.65 18.85
C ALA A 211 -13.70 -9.42 20.16
N ASP A 212 -14.43 -9.31 21.27
CA ASP A 212 -13.87 -9.08 22.59
C ASP A 212 -13.53 -10.37 23.36
N THR A 213 -13.70 -11.54 22.71
CA THR A 213 -13.32 -12.81 23.33
C THR A 213 -11.86 -13.16 23.06
N THR A 214 -11.29 -14.08 23.86
CA THR A 214 -9.93 -14.62 23.72
C THR A 214 -9.62 -15.17 22.31
N SER A 215 -10.66 -15.40 21.49
CA SER A 215 -10.51 -15.95 20.14
C SER A 215 -10.02 -14.94 19.09
N GLN A 216 -10.10 -13.63 19.35
CA GLN A 216 -9.70 -12.55 18.42
C GLN A 216 -10.18 -12.82 16.98
N THR A 217 -11.46 -13.13 16.82
CA THR A 217 -12.04 -13.59 15.55
C THR A 217 -11.83 -12.58 14.42
N PHE A 218 -11.84 -11.28 14.72
CA PHE A 218 -11.55 -10.22 13.74
C PHE A 218 -10.14 -10.33 13.17
N VAL A 219 -9.13 -10.51 14.04
CA VAL A 219 -7.72 -10.63 13.60
C VAL A 219 -7.55 -11.87 12.73
N ARG A 220 -8.15 -13.00 13.12
CA ARG A 220 -8.10 -14.23 12.34
C ARG A 220 -8.77 -14.08 10.97
N LEU A 221 -9.92 -13.41 10.92
CA LEU A 221 -10.62 -13.14 9.67
C LEU A 221 -9.80 -12.23 8.75
N THR A 222 -9.21 -11.16 9.30
CA THR A 222 -8.34 -10.25 8.56
C THR A 222 -7.13 -10.97 7.98
N VAL A 223 -6.44 -11.79 8.79
CA VAL A 223 -5.30 -12.60 8.33
C VAL A 223 -5.74 -13.61 7.27
N LEU A 224 -6.89 -14.28 7.45
CA LEU A 224 -7.41 -15.21 6.46
C LEU A 224 -7.68 -14.53 5.12
N ILE A 225 -8.35 -13.38 5.12
CA ILE A 225 -8.63 -12.61 3.90
C ILE A 225 -7.32 -12.20 3.24
N LEU A 226 -6.38 -11.63 4.01
CA LEU A 226 -5.09 -11.19 3.51
C LEU A 226 -4.33 -12.34 2.83
N VAL A 227 -4.12 -13.45 3.55
CA VAL A 227 -3.37 -14.61 3.03
C VAL A 227 -4.09 -15.21 1.82
N THR A 228 -5.43 -15.24 1.81
CA THR A 228 -6.19 -15.73 0.66
C THR A 228 -6.01 -14.83 -0.56
N LEU A 229 -6.00 -13.51 -0.40
CA LEU A 229 -5.77 -12.56 -1.49
C LEU A 229 -4.33 -12.65 -2.01
N VAL A 230 -3.35 -12.76 -1.13
CA VAL A 230 -1.94 -12.97 -1.51
C VAL A 230 -1.75 -14.29 -2.26
N ALA A 231 -2.33 -15.38 -1.75
CA ALA A 231 -2.28 -16.68 -2.43
C ALA A 231 -2.97 -16.63 -3.80
N PHE A 232 -4.09 -15.92 -3.92
CA PHE A 232 -4.75 -15.69 -5.20
C PHE A 232 -3.86 -14.90 -6.15
N SER A 233 -3.24 -13.82 -5.68
CA SER A 233 -2.28 -13.02 -6.44
C SER A 233 -1.12 -13.88 -6.96
N ALA A 234 -0.53 -14.70 -6.11
CA ALA A 234 0.57 -15.61 -6.46
C ALA A 234 0.16 -16.68 -7.48
N VAL A 235 -1.03 -17.30 -7.32
CA VAL A 235 -1.53 -18.31 -8.28
C VAL A 235 -1.76 -17.72 -9.67
N PHE A 236 -2.24 -16.48 -9.74
CA PHE A 236 -2.47 -15.78 -11.01
C PHE A 236 -1.24 -15.01 -11.49
N ASP A 237 -0.11 -15.13 -10.78
CA ASP A 237 1.15 -14.45 -11.13
C ASP A 237 0.92 -12.94 -11.34
N LEU A 238 0.13 -12.37 -10.41
CA LEU A 238 -0.15 -10.95 -10.31
C LEU A 238 0.96 -10.28 -9.48
N ASP A 239 2.21 -10.67 -9.73
CA ASP A 239 3.33 -10.09 -9.01
C ASP A 239 3.35 -8.57 -9.21
N ILE A 240 3.12 -7.85 -8.12
CA ILE A 240 3.14 -6.40 -8.04
C ILE A 240 4.57 -5.94 -7.70
N VAL A 241 5.57 -6.75 -8.03
CA VAL A 241 6.99 -6.35 -7.90
C VAL A 241 7.80 -6.95 -9.03
#